data_e00ff6c43a58dcbf59e59dd749488a13
#
_entry.id   e00ff6c43a58dcbf59e59dd749488a13
#
_cell.length_a   1.000
_cell.length_b   1.000
_cell.length_c   1.000
_cell.angle_alpha   90.00
_cell.angle_beta   90.00
_cell.angle_gamma   90.00
#
_symmetry.space_group_name_H-M   'P 1'
#
loop_
_entity.id
_entity.type
_entity.pdbx_description
1 polymer ?
#
loop_
_entity_poly.entity_id
_entity_poly.type
_entity_poly.pdbx_seq_one_letter_code
_entity_poly.pdbx_strand_id
1 'polypeptide(L)'
;LTGDEEVHTQTLEWMRRVAALETWGSGEDPTISKGSTTTLQAFVTAFDMLHDSLGPAERNAHRGKIVSAANALHAALTTPASPAWIKQWSGADAQVAHAALLMVGLTLEHEHDKAHQWIETVERFVDSTLTGLEDIGDGSWPEGPSLGSEAISSLSQSLFLLHRHTGLDAEGNPWLAA
;
A
#
# COMPACT_ATOMS: atom_id res chain seq x y z
N LEU A 1 -5.84 -17.30 10.03
CA LEU A 1 -6.60 -16.76 11.17
C LEU A 1 -6.39 -17.69 12.36
N THR A 2 -6.09 -17.13 13.52
CA THR A 2 -5.75 -17.89 14.76
C THR A 2 -6.90 -18.71 15.33
N GLY A 3 -8.11 -18.57 14.79
CA GLY A 3 -9.34 -19.17 15.36
C GLY A 3 -9.79 -18.54 16.70
N ASP A 4 -9.15 -17.42 17.06
CA ASP A 4 -9.43 -16.70 18.31
C ASP A 4 -10.60 -15.74 18.09
N GLU A 5 -11.76 -16.06 18.68
CA GLU A 5 -12.98 -15.25 18.57
C GLU A 5 -12.80 -13.84 19.17
N GLU A 6 -11.95 -13.69 20.16
CA GLU A 6 -11.69 -12.40 20.78
C GLU A 6 -10.94 -11.49 19.81
N VAL A 7 -9.87 -11.98 19.18
CA VAL A 7 -9.10 -11.24 18.15
C VAL A 7 -10.00 -10.87 16.97
N HIS A 8 -10.83 -11.80 16.51
CA HIS A 8 -11.80 -11.55 15.44
C HIS A 8 -12.77 -10.41 15.80
N THR A 9 -13.38 -10.48 16.99
CA THR A 9 -14.32 -9.47 17.48
C THR A 9 -13.66 -8.09 17.63
N GLN A 10 -12.48 -8.05 18.21
CA GLN A 10 -11.70 -6.81 18.38
C GLN A 10 -11.32 -6.19 17.04
N THR A 11 -10.95 -7.00 16.05
CA THR A 11 -10.61 -6.51 14.71
C THR A 11 -11.83 -5.92 14.01
N LEU A 12 -13.01 -6.55 14.09
CA LEU A 12 -14.25 -6.00 13.55
C LEU A 12 -14.62 -4.66 14.23
N GLU A 13 -14.49 -4.57 15.54
CA GLU A 13 -14.76 -3.34 16.27
C GLU A 13 -13.78 -2.23 15.87
N TRP A 14 -12.49 -2.54 15.74
CA TRP A 14 -11.48 -1.62 15.24
C TRP A 14 -11.84 -1.12 13.84
N MET A 15 -12.20 -2.01 12.91
CA MET A 15 -12.60 -1.62 11.56
C MET A 15 -13.79 -0.66 11.56
N ARG A 16 -14.82 -0.92 12.37
CA ARG A 16 -15.98 -0.03 12.50
C ARG A 16 -15.60 1.36 13.00
N ARG A 17 -14.74 1.44 14.00
CA ARG A 17 -14.25 2.71 14.56
C ARG A 17 -13.42 3.47 13.54
N VAL A 18 -12.50 2.81 12.86
CA VAL A 18 -11.64 3.41 11.84
C VAL A 18 -12.46 3.87 10.63
N ALA A 19 -13.43 3.07 10.17
CA ALA A 19 -14.32 3.45 9.08
C ALA A 19 -15.17 4.70 9.39
N ALA A 20 -15.51 4.92 10.67
CA ALA A 20 -16.28 6.08 11.11
C ALA A 20 -15.48 7.39 11.14
N LEU A 21 -14.14 7.32 11.10
CA LEU A 21 -13.31 8.53 11.04
C LEU A 21 -13.48 9.22 9.68
N GLU A 22 -13.55 10.55 9.69
CA GLU A 22 -13.63 11.34 8.47
C GLU A 22 -12.36 11.16 7.63
N THR A 23 -11.20 11.30 8.26
CA THR A 23 -9.88 11.06 7.66
C THR A 23 -9.05 10.08 8.50
N TRP A 24 -8.08 9.42 7.87
CA TRP A 24 -7.18 8.47 8.55
C TRP A 24 -5.81 9.04 8.88
N GLY A 25 -5.54 10.25 8.45
CA GLY A 25 -4.26 10.90 8.64
C GLY A 25 -4.38 12.23 9.38
N SER A 26 -3.24 12.90 9.49
CA SER A 26 -3.08 14.21 10.12
C SER A 26 -2.15 15.09 9.29
N GLY A 27 -2.06 16.37 9.62
CA GLY A 27 -1.22 17.34 8.94
C GLY A 27 -1.95 18.10 7.83
N GLU A 28 -1.18 18.68 6.90
CA GLU A 28 -1.72 19.56 5.85
C GLU A 28 -2.57 18.79 4.83
N ASP A 29 -2.21 17.55 4.53
CA ASP A 29 -3.01 16.66 3.69
C ASP A 29 -3.26 15.32 4.40
N PRO A 30 -4.34 15.25 5.21
CA PRO A 30 -4.63 14.06 5.97
C PRO A 30 -5.06 12.85 5.11
N THR A 31 -5.32 13.05 3.82
CA THR A 31 -5.76 11.98 2.91
C THR A 31 -4.59 11.16 2.36
N ILE A 32 -3.38 11.74 2.30
CA ILE A 32 -2.17 11.12 1.74
C ILE A 32 -1.00 11.10 2.73
N SER A 33 -1.21 11.44 3.99
CA SER A 33 -0.15 11.39 5.01
C SER A 33 0.30 9.95 5.29
N LYS A 34 1.48 9.79 5.88
CA LYS A 34 1.99 8.48 6.33
C LYS A 34 0.95 7.74 7.20
N GLY A 35 0.28 8.47 8.10
CA GLY A 35 -0.77 7.90 8.94
C GLY A 35 -1.93 7.33 8.12
N SER A 36 -2.37 8.04 7.07
CA SER A 36 -3.46 7.55 6.20
C SER A 36 -3.05 6.33 5.38
N THR A 37 -1.85 6.32 4.82
CA THR A 37 -1.35 5.17 4.02
C THR A 37 -1.15 3.93 4.86
N THR A 38 -0.57 4.05 6.06
CA THR A 38 -0.42 2.93 7.01
C THR A 38 -1.78 2.42 7.50
N THR A 39 -2.72 3.33 7.79
CA THR A 39 -4.08 2.94 8.18
C THR A 39 -4.81 2.23 7.02
N LEU A 40 -4.62 2.69 5.78
CA LEU A 40 -5.19 2.03 4.60
C LEU A 40 -4.65 0.60 4.44
N GLN A 41 -3.34 0.39 4.60
CA GLN A 41 -2.75 -0.97 4.58
C GLN A 41 -3.37 -1.88 5.63
N ALA A 42 -3.43 -1.42 6.89
CA ALA A 42 -4.00 -2.20 7.97
C ALA A 42 -5.49 -2.49 7.74
N PHE A 43 -6.24 -1.49 7.25
CA PHE A 43 -7.67 -1.62 7.02
C PHE A 43 -8.00 -2.57 5.87
N VAL A 44 -7.27 -2.50 4.74
CA VAL A 44 -7.48 -3.40 3.61
C VAL A 44 -7.07 -4.83 3.96
N THR A 45 -6.00 -5.01 4.73
CA THR A 45 -5.62 -6.34 5.24
C THR A 45 -6.71 -6.94 6.11
N ALA A 46 -7.26 -6.17 7.06
CA ALA A 46 -8.35 -6.64 7.90
C ALA A 46 -9.63 -6.92 7.08
N PHE A 47 -9.92 -6.08 6.09
CA PHE A 47 -11.06 -6.27 5.19
C PHE A 47 -10.96 -7.57 4.40
N ASP A 48 -9.80 -7.86 3.82
CA ASP A 48 -9.54 -9.10 3.07
C ASP A 48 -9.66 -10.33 3.99
N MET A 49 -9.00 -10.30 5.15
CA MET A 49 -9.00 -11.41 6.11
C MET A 49 -10.39 -11.70 6.69
N LEU A 50 -11.23 -10.69 6.87
CA LEU A 50 -12.54 -10.80 7.51
C LEU A 50 -13.71 -10.73 6.51
N HIS A 51 -13.41 -10.70 5.21
CA HIS A 51 -14.38 -10.50 4.13
C HIS A 51 -15.65 -11.36 4.30
N ASP A 52 -15.48 -12.65 4.56
CA ASP A 52 -16.60 -13.59 4.68
C ASP A 52 -17.39 -13.46 6.00
N SER A 53 -16.78 -12.79 7.00
CA SER A 53 -17.42 -12.50 8.29
C SER A 53 -18.23 -11.21 8.28
N LEU A 54 -18.00 -10.33 7.28
CA LEU A 54 -18.73 -9.07 7.14
C LEU A 54 -20.10 -9.30 6.49
N GLY A 55 -21.14 -8.70 7.06
CA GLY A 55 -22.44 -8.63 6.41
C GLY A 55 -22.40 -7.81 5.12
N PRO A 56 -23.31 -8.03 4.15
CA PRO A 56 -23.27 -7.34 2.85
C PRO A 56 -23.27 -5.82 2.94
N ALA A 57 -24.04 -5.25 3.83
CA ALA A 57 -24.11 -3.79 4.04
C ALA A 57 -22.79 -3.25 4.60
N GLU A 58 -22.22 -3.92 5.59
CA GLU A 58 -20.95 -3.55 6.22
C GLU A 58 -19.79 -3.70 5.25
N ARG A 59 -19.74 -4.79 4.48
CA ARG A 59 -18.76 -5.01 3.41
C ARG A 59 -18.80 -3.89 2.38
N ASN A 60 -19.98 -3.50 1.91
CA ASN A 60 -20.14 -2.40 0.97
C ASN A 60 -19.68 -1.05 1.56
N ALA A 61 -19.99 -0.77 2.83
CA ALA A 61 -19.54 0.45 3.50
C ALA A 61 -18.02 0.50 3.63
N HIS A 62 -17.37 -0.58 4.07
CA HIS A 62 -15.92 -0.67 4.20
C HIS A 62 -15.22 -0.58 2.84
N ARG A 63 -15.72 -1.30 1.83
CA ARG A 63 -15.23 -1.17 0.44
C ARG A 63 -15.30 0.26 -0.07
N GLY A 64 -16.42 0.94 0.15
CA GLY A 64 -16.58 2.36 -0.23
C GLY A 64 -15.53 3.26 0.41
N LYS A 65 -15.20 3.03 1.68
CA LYS A 65 -14.15 3.78 2.39
C LYS A 65 -12.76 3.49 1.82
N ILE A 66 -12.42 2.22 1.55
CA ILE A 66 -11.17 1.79 0.92
C ILE A 66 -11.03 2.45 -0.46
N VAL A 67 -12.05 2.37 -1.30
CA VAL A 67 -12.06 2.96 -2.65
C VAL A 67 -11.87 4.47 -2.61
N SER A 68 -12.52 5.16 -1.66
CA SER A 68 -12.35 6.61 -1.49
C SER A 68 -10.90 6.96 -1.13
N ALA A 69 -10.31 6.26 -0.19
CA ALA A 69 -8.91 6.47 0.21
C ALA A 69 -7.93 6.14 -0.93
N ALA A 70 -8.14 5.03 -1.64
CA ALA A 70 -7.32 4.64 -2.78
C ALA A 70 -7.40 5.63 -3.94
N ASN A 71 -8.58 6.18 -4.25
CA ASN A 71 -8.73 7.21 -5.27
C ASN A 71 -7.96 8.49 -4.91
N ALA A 72 -8.02 8.95 -3.64
CA ALA A 72 -7.27 10.10 -3.18
C ALA A 72 -5.76 9.86 -3.27
N LEU A 73 -5.30 8.69 -2.81
CA LEU A 73 -3.90 8.29 -2.89
C LEU A 73 -3.41 8.19 -4.35
N HIS A 74 -4.15 7.49 -5.21
CA HIS A 74 -3.81 7.37 -6.63
C HIS A 74 -3.73 8.73 -7.33
N ALA A 75 -4.69 9.64 -7.05
CA ALA A 75 -4.65 10.99 -7.58
C ALA A 75 -3.37 11.72 -7.15
N ALA A 76 -2.97 11.59 -5.87
CA ALA A 76 -1.73 12.18 -5.38
C ALA A 76 -0.48 11.58 -6.04
N LEU A 77 -0.44 10.27 -6.27
CA LEU A 77 0.68 9.60 -6.92
C LEU A 77 0.84 9.97 -8.39
N THR A 78 -0.26 10.29 -9.08
CA THR A 78 -0.26 10.52 -10.53
C THR A 78 -0.34 11.99 -10.94
N THR A 79 -0.77 12.89 -10.05
CA THR A 79 -0.88 14.33 -10.36
C THR A 79 0.49 15.00 -10.37
N PRO A 80 0.88 15.73 -11.42
CA PRO A 80 2.17 16.42 -11.50
C PRO A 80 2.44 17.41 -10.36
N ALA A 81 1.40 18.09 -9.89
CA ALA A 81 1.48 19.09 -8.82
C ALA A 81 1.61 18.49 -7.39
N SER A 82 1.51 17.20 -7.22
CA SER A 82 1.64 16.57 -5.91
C SER A 82 3.06 16.69 -5.34
N PRO A 83 3.21 16.67 -4.01
CA PRO A 83 4.52 16.79 -3.37
C PRO A 83 5.53 15.80 -3.92
N ALA A 84 6.79 16.23 -4.11
CA ALA A 84 7.82 15.38 -4.70
C ALA A 84 8.11 14.12 -3.87
N TRP A 85 7.99 14.20 -2.54
CA TRP A 85 8.29 13.11 -1.63
C TRP A 85 7.48 11.84 -1.91
N ILE A 86 6.20 11.97 -2.33
CA ILE A 86 5.34 10.82 -2.58
C ILE A 86 5.68 10.08 -3.88
N LYS A 87 6.51 10.70 -4.73
CA LYS A 87 6.92 10.16 -6.06
C LYS A 87 8.38 9.75 -6.09
N GLN A 88 9.14 10.08 -5.05
CA GLN A 88 10.57 9.79 -5.00
C GLN A 88 10.78 8.30 -4.73
N TRP A 89 11.30 7.57 -5.71
CA TRP A 89 11.50 6.13 -5.62
C TRP A 89 12.30 5.68 -4.39
N SER A 90 13.26 6.48 -3.93
CA SER A 90 14.05 6.19 -2.73
C SER A 90 13.36 6.56 -1.41
N GLY A 91 12.25 7.31 -1.46
CA GLY A 91 11.57 7.80 -0.26
C GLY A 91 10.77 6.70 0.45
N ALA A 92 11.00 6.53 1.76
CA ALA A 92 10.29 5.55 2.58
C ALA A 92 8.76 5.76 2.53
N ASP A 93 8.31 7.01 2.66
CA ASP A 93 6.89 7.34 2.61
C ASP A 93 6.27 7.05 1.24
N ALA A 94 7.03 7.23 0.14
CA ALA A 94 6.58 6.85 -1.20
C ALA A 94 6.46 5.33 -1.35
N GLN A 95 7.39 4.56 -0.83
CA GLN A 95 7.33 3.10 -0.84
C GLN A 95 6.11 2.59 -0.07
N VAL A 96 5.85 3.14 1.13
CA VAL A 96 4.66 2.79 1.94
C VAL A 96 3.37 3.15 1.19
N ALA A 97 3.31 4.32 0.55
CA ALA A 97 2.14 4.77 -0.19
C ALA A 97 1.82 3.86 -1.38
N HIS A 98 2.83 3.48 -2.16
CA HIS A 98 2.65 2.57 -3.29
C HIS A 98 2.29 1.15 -2.84
N ALA A 99 2.92 0.63 -1.78
CA ALA A 99 2.54 -0.66 -1.20
C ALA A 99 1.07 -0.68 -0.72
N ALA A 100 0.60 0.41 -0.09
CA ALA A 100 -0.80 0.53 0.29
C ALA A 100 -1.75 0.49 -0.92
N LEU A 101 -1.42 1.22 -1.99
CA LEU A 101 -2.22 1.24 -3.22
C LEU A 101 -2.25 -0.13 -3.91
N LEU A 102 -1.10 -0.84 -3.94
CA LEU A 102 -1.02 -2.20 -4.48
C LEU A 102 -1.94 -3.16 -3.74
N MET A 103 -1.88 -3.15 -2.40
CA MET A 103 -2.74 -4.02 -1.59
C MET A 103 -4.22 -3.78 -1.87
N VAL A 104 -4.64 -2.51 -2.00
CA VAL A 104 -6.03 -2.20 -2.39
C VAL A 104 -6.36 -2.72 -3.78
N GLY A 105 -5.46 -2.49 -4.76
CA GLY A 105 -5.64 -2.96 -6.13
C GLY A 105 -5.86 -4.47 -6.19
N LEU A 106 -4.99 -5.24 -5.53
CA LEU A 106 -5.09 -6.70 -5.51
C LEU A 106 -6.33 -7.21 -4.76
N THR A 107 -6.66 -6.62 -3.61
CA THR A 107 -7.85 -7.02 -2.84
C THR A 107 -9.15 -6.75 -3.60
N LEU A 108 -9.21 -5.67 -4.39
CA LEU A 108 -10.41 -5.26 -5.11
C LEU A 108 -10.36 -5.55 -6.62
N GLU A 109 -9.42 -6.34 -7.09
CA GLU A 109 -9.18 -6.58 -8.52
C GLU A 109 -10.44 -7.03 -9.28
N HIS A 110 -11.22 -7.89 -8.67
CA HIS A 110 -12.46 -8.42 -9.27
C HIS A 110 -13.73 -7.68 -8.83
N GLU A 111 -13.58 -6.65 -8.00
CA GLU A 111 -14.71 -5.92 -7.41
C GLU A 111 -14.77 -4.44 -7.81
N HIS A 112 -13.71 -3.89 -8.41
CA HIS A 112 -13.62 -2.48 -8.74
C HIS A 112 -12.86 -2.23 -10.06
N ASP A 113 -13.49 -1.49 -10.96
CA ASP A 113 -12.99 -1.20 -12.32
C ASP A 113 -11.65 -0.45 -12.40
N LYS A 114 -11.28 0.30 -11.33
CA LYS A 114 -10.00 1.00 -11.24
C LYS A 114 -8.86 0.17 -10.65
N ALA A 115 -9.13 -1.03 -10.16
CA ALA A 115 -8.13 -1.83 -9.46
C ALA A 115 -6.88 -2.09 -10.32
N HIS A 116 -7.06 -2.46 -11.58
CA HIS A 116 -5.95 -2.61 -12.53
C HIS A 116 -5.10 -1.35 -12.70
N GLN A 117 -5.74 -0.17 -12.78
CA GLN A 117 -5.03 1.10 -12.90
C GLN A 117 -4.16 1.38 -11.66
N TRP A 118 -4.63 1.00 -10.48
CA TRP A 118 -3.85 1.13 -9.25
C TRP A 118 -2.64 0.19 -9.25
N ILE A 119 -2.83 -1.06 -9.65
CA ILE A 119 -1.75 -2.05 -9.78
C ILE A 119 -0.70 -1.57 -10.78
N GLU A 120 -1.09 -1.18 -12.01
CA GLU A 120 -0.18 -0.66 -13.03
C GLU A 120 0.62 0.57 -12.59
N THR A 121 0.01 1.43 -11.75
CA THR A 121 0.71 2.60 -11.20
C THR A 121 1.84 2.16 -10.29
N VAL A 122 1.61 1.12 -9.48
CA VAL A 122 2.65 0.59 -8.58
C VAL A 122 3.70 -0.21 -9.35
N GLU A 123 3.33 -0.98 -10.35
CA GLU A 123 4.29 -1.70 -11.22
C GLU A 123 5.31 -0.73 -11.81
N ARG A 124 4.86 0.39 -12.40
CA ARG A 124 5.75 1.43 -12.94
C ARG A 124 6.64 2.07 -11.89
N PHE A 125 6.13 2.25 -10.68
CA PHE A 125 6.92 2.79 -9.59
C PHE A 125 7.99 1.80 -9.11
N VAL A 126 7.65 0.53 -8.98
CA VAL A 126 8.58 -0.54 -8.61
C VAL A 126 9.67 -0.69 -9.67
N ASP A 127 9.32 -0.69 -10.95
CA ASP A 127 10.26 -0.72 -12.07
C ASP A 127 11.25 0.47 -12.01
N SER A 128 10.74 1.68 -11.78
CA SER A 128 11.58 2.87 -11.57
C SER A 128 12.48 2.75 -10.33
N THR A 129 11.98 2.13 -9.26
CA THR A 129 12.75 1.89 -8.02
C THR A 129 13.90 0.90 -8.30
N LEU A 130 13.61 -0.22 -8.95
CA LEU A 130 14.61 -1.23 -9.30
C LEU A 130 15.69 -0.64 -10.21
N THR A 131 15.30 0.14 -11.23
CA THR A 131 16.23 0.85 -12.10
C THR A 131 17.12 1.83 -11.31
N GLY A 132 16.54 2.59 -10.37
CA GLY A 132 17.32 3.49 -9.52
C GLY A 132 18.28 2.79 -8.56
N LEU A 133 17.97 1.57 -8.16
CA LEU A 133 18.81 0.74 -7.29
C LEU A 133 19.96 0.05 -8.04
N GLU A 134 19.89 -0.15 -9.35
CA GLU A 134 20.95 -0.77 -10.16
C GLU A 134 22.28 -0.03 -10.05
N ASP A 135 22.25 1.29 -9.89
CA ASP A 135 23.44 2.14 -9.75
C ASP A 135 24.06 2.11 -8.34
N ILE A 136 23.40 1.43 -7.38
CA ILE A 136 23.85 1.33 -5.98
C ILE A 136 24.46 -0.05 -5.73
N GLY A 137 25.76 -0.18 -6.00
CA GLY A 137 26.45 -1.46 -5.98
C GLY A 137 26.80 -2.04 -4.59
N ASP A 138 26.52 -1.32 -3.49
CA ASP A 138 26.87 -1.72 -2.12
C ASP A 138 25.67 -2.18 -1.28
N GLY A 139 24.48 -2.27 -1.88
CA GLY A 139 23.25 -2.68 -1.19
C GLY A 139 22.70 -1.63 -0.21
N SER A 140 23.26 -0.42 -0.16
CA SER A 140 22.77 0.64 0.72
C SER A 140 21.46 1.25 0.22
N TRP A 141 20.72 1.89 1.13
CA TRP A 141 19.53 2.67 0.79
C TRP A 141 19.83 4.16 0.88
N PRO A 142 19.42 5.00 -0.12
CA PRO A 142 19.81 6.42 -0.19
C PRO A 142 19.42 7.27 1.04
N GLU A 143 18.33 6.96 1.72
CA GLU A 143 17.89 7.67 2.93
C GLU A 143 18.57 7.17 4.22
N GLY A 144 19.53 6.24 4.11
CA GLY A 144 20.25 5.67 5.25
C GLY A 144 19.44 4.59 6.00
N PRO A 145 20.04 3.99 7.06
CA PRO A 145 19.53 2.73 7.63
C PRO A 145 18.17 2.85 8.31
N SER A 146 17.83 3.99 8.89
CA SER A 146 16.56 4.15 9.63
C SER A 146 15.35 4.18 8.71
N LEU A 147 15.33 5.08 7.73
CA LEU A 147 14.25 5.17 6.74
C LEU A 147 14.36 4.05 5.70
N GLY A 148 15.57 3.62 5.38
CA GLY A 148 15.84 2.51 4.49
C GLY A 148 15.19 1.20 4.94
N SER A 149 15.16 0.89 6.22
CA SER A 149 14.51 -0.33 6.71
C SER A 149 13.00 -0.36 6.42
N GLU A 150 12.33 0.77 6.53
CA GLU A 150 10.90 0.89 6.22
C GLU A 150 10.66 0.83 4.70
N ALA A 151 11.48 1.53 3.92
CA ALA A 151 11.43 1.52 2.47
C ALA A 151 11.66 0.11 1.91
N ILE A 152 12.70 -0.58 2.36
CA ILE A 152 13.04 -1.96 1.96
C ILE A 152 11.92 -2.92 2.33
N SER A 153 11.32 -2.78 3.52
CA SER A 153 10.18 -3.61 3.94
C SER A 153 8.98 -3.44 2.99
N SER A 154 8.64 -2.19 2.65
CA SER A 154 7.53 -1.89 1.76
C SER A 154 7.81 -2.30 0.31
N LEU A 155 9.04 -2.12 -0.17
CA LEU A 155 9.49 -2.60 -1.49
C LEU A 155 9.42 -4.13 -1.54
N SER A 156 9.95 -4.83 -0.54
CA SER A 156 9.92 -6.29 -0.47
C SER A 156 8.51 -6.84 -0.48
N GLN A 157 7.59 -6.19 0.23
CA GLN A 157 6.17 -6.53 0.19
C GLN A 157 5.59 -6.34 -1.21
N SER A 158 5.88 -5.22 -1.87
CA SER A 158 5.40 -4.94 -3.22
C SER A 158 5.97 -5.95 -4.23
N LEU A 159 7.26 -6.25 -4.17
CA LEU A 159 7.91 -7.26 -5.03
C LEU A 159 7.28 -8.64 -4.85
N PHE A 160 7.08 -9.07 -3.60
CA PHE A 160 6.44 -10.35 -3.31
C PHE A 160 5.03 -10.44 -3.88
N LEU A 161 4.22 -9.40 -3.69
CA LEU A 161 2.85 -9.33 -4.17
C LEU A 161 2.79 -9.31 -5.70
N LEU A 162 3.62 -8.49 -6.36
CA LEU A 162 3.68 -8.41 -7.81
C LEU A 162 4.24 -9.71 -8.43
N HIS A 163 5.26 -10.30 -7.83
CA HIS A 163 5.75 -11.61 -8.27
C HIS A 163 4.65 -12.67 -8.28
N ARG A 164 3.85 -12.71 -7.21
CA ARG A 164 2.71 -13.64 -7.09
C ARG A 164 1.59 -13.36 -8.08
N HIS A 165 1.36 -12.11 -8.42
CA HIS A 165 0.26 -11.66 -9.25
C HIS A 165 0.60 -11.68 -10.75
N THR A 166 1.74 -11.11 -11.14
CA THR A 166 2.13 -10.92 -12.54
C THR A 166 3.33 -11.76 -12.97
N GLY A 167 4.00 -12.43 -12.02
CA GLY A 167 5.25 -13.14 -12.30
C GLY A 167 6.46 -12.19 -12.42
N LEU A 168 6.37 -10.96 -11.88
CA LEU A 168 7.49 -10.02 -11.88
C LEU A 168 8.76 -10.71 -11.35
N ASP A 169 9.81 -10.72 -12.17
CA ASP A 169 11.11 -11.27 -11.81
C ASP A 169 12.09 -10.13 -11.53
N ALA A 170 12.53 -10.03 -10.28
CA ALA A 170 13.52 -9.06 -9.83
C ALA A 170 14.86 -9.72 -9.45
N GLU A 171 15.01 -11.04 -9.62
CA GLU A 171 16.23 -11.79 -9.21
C GLU A 171 17.47 -11.31 -9.92
N GLY A 172 17.35 -10.72 -11.12
CA GLY A 172 18.46 -10.15 -11.89
C GLY A 172 18.94 -8.79 -11.43
N ASN A 173 18.28 -8.14 -10.46
CA ASN A 173 18.67 -6.82 -9.99
C ASN A 173 19.91 -6.90 -9.09
N PRO A 174 21.05 -6.22 -9.43
CA PRO A 174 22.30 -6.32 -8.69
C PRO A 174 22.20 -5.89 -7.23
N TRP A 175 21.34 -4.93 -6.92
CA TRP A 175 21.12 -4.45 -5.55
C TRP A 175 20.50 -5.52 -4.65
N LEU A 176 19.57 -6.34 -5.19
CA LEU A 176 18.94 -7.44 -4.44
C LEU A 176 19.90 -8.61 -4.18
N ALA A 177 21.01 -8.69 -4.95
CA ALA A 177 22.03 -9.72 -4.80
C ALA A 177 23.18 -9.30 -3.85
N ALA A 178 23.27 -8.03 -3.48
CA ALA A 178 24.33 -7.48 -2.61
C ALA A 178 24.02 -7.68 -1.14
#